data_a328ce89286424af90b8451cf166ca8d
#
_entry.id   a328ce89286424af90b8451cf166ca8d
#
_cell.length_a   1.000
_cell.length_b   1.000
_cell.length_c   1.000
_cell.angle_alpha   90.00
_cell.angle_beta   90.00
_cell.angle_gamma   90.00
#
_symmetry.space_group_name_H-M   'P 1'
#
loop_
_entity.id
_entity.type
_entity.pdbx_description
1 polymer ?
#
loop_
_entity_poly.entity_id
_entity_poly.type
_entity_poly.pdbx_seq_one_letter_code
_entity_poly.pdbx_strand_id
1 'polypeptide(L)'
;MKTLDYYILDVFTDHKFKGNQLSVVYTDEDLEQQQYYDIAREFGYSETSFVSYSPTDNAFKVRSFTPANFEIIGAGHNLLGAVCLALLKKWDIFKGQNGETWVLMADGKIPLSIIGKNGLPYVGMKQRPAEIIGTVPAQIIADAVGLTTDDLSLNGWEINIVKTEVGHLMVPVKNLESLKKAILNKSLLKEASAKFGFEGCYLFTTEHTKTDYLAETRFFNPSIGIDEDPATGTAAGPLAGYLEKLGFIQKGADYRILQGEFVNQPSIIQVKVADDGIWISGSSVIVMKGELYL
;
A
#
# COMPACT_ATOMS: atom_id res chain seq x y z
N MET A 1 -32.17 5.50 -14.65
CA MET A 1 -30.95 4.68 -14.45
C MET A 1 -29.93 5.64 -13.89
N LYS A 2 -29.44 5.38 -12.69
CA LYS A 2 -28.42 6.23 -12.03
C LYS A 2 -27.06 5.89 -12.65
N THR A 3 -26.27 6.91 -12.96
CA THR A 3 -24.94 6.75 -13.57
C THR A 3 -23.89 7.32 -12.63
N LEU A 4 -22.78 6.62 -12.43
CA LEU A 4 -21.64 7.06 -11.65
C LEU A 4 -20.39 7.12 -12.53
N ASP A 5 -19.64 8.22 -12.41
CA ASP A 5 -18.31 8.31 -13.03
C ASP A 5 -17.32 7.41 -12.30
N TYR A 6 -16.51 6.63 -13.05
CA TYR A 6 -15.40 5.90 -12.49
C TYR A 6 -14.09 6.19 -13.22
N TYR A 7 -12.99 5.96 -12.53
CA TYR A 7 -11.63 6.11 -13.04
C TYR A 7 -10.80 4.90 -12.63
N ILE A 8 -9.93 4.44 -13.53
CA ILE A 8 -8.89 3.46 -13.19
C ILE A 8 -7.57 4.22 -13.13
N LEU A 9 -6.87 4.04 -12.03
CA LEU A 9 -5.56 4.63 -11.80
C LEU A 9 -4.51 3.54 -11.62
N ASP A 10 -3.28 3.89 -11.99
CA ASP A 10 -2.10 3.17 -11.53
C ASP A 10 -1.45 4.00 -10.43
N VAL A 11 -1.31 3.40 -9.25
CA VAL A 11 -0.87 4.05 -8.01
C VAL A 11 0.58 3.68 -7.69
N PHE A 12 1.32 4.59 -7.06
CA PHE A 12 2.77 4.50 -6.80
C PHE A 12 3.61 4.48 -8.08
N THR A 13 3.15 5.20 -9.09
CA THR A 13 3.86 5.36 -10.37
C THR A 13 3.54 6.71 -11.01
N ASP A 14 4.41 7.15 -11.89
CA ASP A 14 4.19 8.27 -12.82
C ASP A 14 4.04 7.80 -14.28
N HIS A 15 3.98 6.48 -14.50
CA HIS A 15 3.84 5.85 -15.81
C HIS A 15 2.59 4.97 -15.88
N LYS A 16 1.82 5.09 -16.95
CA LYS A 16 0.67 4.21 -17.21
C LYS A 16 1.10 2.76 -17.38
N PHE A 17 0.22 1.84 -16.96
CA PHE A 17 0.41 0.39 -17.05
C PHE A 17 1.55 -0.12 -16.16
N LYS A 18 1.85 0.63 -15.12
CA LYS A 18 2.77 0.31 -14.03
C LYS A 18 2.05 0.61 -12.70
N GLY A 19 2.70 0.31 -11.57
CA GLY A 19 2.09 0.62 -10.28
C GLY A 19 0.97 -0.34 -9.86
N ASN A 20 0.28 -0.01 -8.77
CA ASN A 20 -0.85 -0.78 -8.24
C ASN A 20 -2.16 -0.21 -8.79
N GLN A 21 -2.96 -1.06 -9.41
CA GLN A 21 -4.22 -0.67 -10.03
C GLN A 21 -5.29 -0.37 -8.97
N LEU A 22 -6.02 0.72 -9.19
CA LEU A 22 -7.12 1.13 -8.33
C LEU A 22 -8.29 1.62 -9.17
N SER A 23 -9.49 1.09 -8.93
CA SER A 23 -10.72 1.72 -9.40
C SER A 23 -11.20 2.75 -8.38
N VAL A 24 -11.59 3.92 -8.85
CA VAL A 24 -12.16 4.99 -8.05
C VAL A 24 -13.50 5.41 -8.64
N VAL A 25 -14.55 5.28 -7.85
CA VAL A 25 -15.93 5.65 -8.22
C VAL A 25 -16.33 6.92 -7.48
N TYR A 26 -16.78 7.94 -8.22
CA TYR A 26 -17.33 9.15 -7.62
C TYR A 26 -18.80 8.94 -7.30
N THR A 27 -19.21 9.27 -6.07
CA THR A 27 -20.61 9.18 -5.62
C THR A 27 -21.05 10.50 -4.98
N ASP A 28 -22.26 10.99 -5.34
CA ASP A 28 -22.83 12.18 -4.71
C ASP A 28 -23.44 11.87 -3.34
N GLU A 29 -23.77 10.62 -3.08
CA GLU A 29 -24.38 10.10 -1.85
C GLU A 29 -23.85 8.68 -1.54
N ASP A 30 -24.01 8.25 -0.29
CA ASP A 30 -23.67 6.89 0.10
C ASP A 30 -24.56 5.87 -0.66
N LEU A 31 -23.94 4.79 -1.11
CA LEU A 31 -24.61 3.67 -1.74
C LEU A 31 -25.10 2.68 -0.67
N GLU A 32 -26.01 1.77 -1.07
CA GLU A 32 -26.33 0.60 -0.26
C GLU A 32 -25.06 -0.28 -0.07
N GLN A 33 -24.91 -0.87 1.10
CA GLN A 33 -23.71 -1.66 1.43
C GLN A 33 -23.40 -2.75 0.39
N GLN A 34 -24.47 -3.41 -0.11
CA GLN A 34 -24.33 -4.45 -1.13
C GLN A 34 -23.81 -3.89 -2.46
N GLN A 35 -24.19 -2.67 -2.84
CA GLN A 35 -23.72 -2.05 -4.08
C GLN A 35 -22.22 -1.78 -4.06
N TYR A 36 -21.66 -1.38 -2.91
CA TYR A 36 -20.21 -1.24 -2.77
C TYR A 36 -19.48 -2.56 -3.05
N TYR A 37 -19.99 -3.66 -2.51
CA TYR A 37 -19.41 -5.00 -2.71
C TYR A 37 -19.55 -5.49 -4.15
N ASP A 38 -20.72 -5.30 -4.76
CA ASP A 38 -20.98 -5.73 -6.12
C ASP A 38 -20.12 -4.98 -7.13
N ILE A 39 -19.97 -3.68 -6.97
CA ILE A 39 -19.13 -2.83 -7.81
C ILE A 39 -17.63 -3.20 -7.64
N ALA A 40 -17.18 -3.42 -6.40
CA ALA A 40 -15.81 -3.81 -6.15
C ALA A 40 -15.47 -5.17 -6.79
N ARG A 41 -16.43 -6.11 -6.74
CA ARG A 41 -16.30 -7.42 -7.38
C ARG A 41 -16.31 -7.34 -8.90
N GLU A 42 -17.13 -6.45 -9.48
CA GLU A 42 -17.20 -6.25 -10.93
C GLU A 42 -15.88 -5.69 -11.49
N PHE A 43 -15.23 -4.76 -10.79
CA PHE A 43 -13.91 -4.28 -11.19
C PHE A 43 -12.81 -5.33 -11.01
N GLY A 44 -12.88 -6.15 -9.95
CA GLY A 44 -11.96 -7.26 -9.72
C GLY A 44 -10.52 -6.88 -9.37
N TYR A 45 -10.22 -5.58 -9.12
CA TYR A 45 -8.93 -5.16 -8.58
C TYR A 45 -8.85 -5.47 -7.08
N SER A 46 -7.64 -5.40 -6.51
CA SER A 46 -7.45 -5.65 -5.07
C SER A 46 -8.37 -4.78 -4.20
N GLU A 47 -8.61 -3.55 -4.64
CA GLU A 47 -9.49 -2.60 -3.96
C GLU A 47 -10.22 -1.69 -4.96
N THR A 48 -11.42 -1.26 -4.58
CA THR A 48 -12.19 -0.18 -5.23
C THR A 48 -12.47 0.90 -4.22
N SER A 49 -12.06 2.13 -4.49
CA SER A 49 -12.34 3.29 -3.65
C SER A 49 -13.57 4.04 -4.16
N PHE A 50 -14.43 4.41 -3.23
CA PHE A 50 -15.58 5.27 -3.45
C PHE A 50 -15.32 6.61 -2.79
N VAL A 51 -15.50 7.67 -3.54
CA VAL A 51 -15.20 9.03 -3.08
C VAL A 51 -16.44 9.90 -3.13
N SER A 52 -16.67 10.63 -2.06
CA SER A 52 -17.78 11.56 -1.94
C SER A 52 -17.38 12.79 -1.11
N TYR A 53 -18.20 13.83 -1.17
CA TYR A 53 -18.06 14.94 -0.23
C TYR A 53 -19.14 14.80 0.85
N SER A 54 -18.73 14.74 2.11
CA SER A 54 -19.65 14.73 3.25
C SER A 54 -20.03 16.16 3.65
N PRO A 55 -21.26 16.63 3.41
CA PRO A 55 -21.69 17.96 3.83
C PRO A 55 -21.72 18.13 5.35
N THR A 56 -22.03 17.05 6.09
CA THR A 56 -22.10 17.03 7.55
C THR A 56 -20.70 17.25 8.17
N ASP A 57 -19.70 16.59 7.64
CA ASP A 57 -18.33 16.69 8.14
C ASP A 57 -17.54 17.81 7.45
N ASN A 58 -18.12 18.41 6.39
CA ASN A 58 -17.46 19.36 5.51
C ASN A 58 -16.12 18.83 5.00
N ALA A 59 -16.11 17.58 4.50
CA ALA A 59 -14.88 16.88 4.18
C ALA A 59 -15.03 15.91 2.99
N PHE A 60 -13.94 15.69 2.29
CA PHE A 60 -13.80 14.62 1.31
C PHE A 60 -13.68 13.28 2.04
N LYS A 61 -14.53 12.33 1.67
CA LYS A 61 -14.65 11.01 2.27
C LYS A 61 -14.21 9.95 1.27
N VAL A 62 -13.43 8.99 1.74
CA VAL A 62 -13.00 7.82 0.98
C VAL A 62 -13.44 6.56 1.72
N ARG A 63 -14.10 5.66 1.01
CA ARG A 63 -14.39 4.29 1.45
C ARG A 63 -13.79 3.32 0.45
N SER A 64 -13.21 2.22 0.90
CA SER A 64 -12.54 1.26 0.01
C SER A 64 -13.00 -0.15 0.30
N PHE A 65 -13.25 -0.92 -0.74
CA PHE A 65 -13.81 -2.27 -0.63
C PHE A 65 -13.02 -3.26 -1.49
N THR A 66 -12.88 -4.49 -0.98
CA THR A 66 -12.30 -5.60 -1.73
C THR A 66 -13.38 -6.41 -2.45
N PRO A 67 -13.04 -7.17 -3.50
CA PRO A 67 -13.95 -8.13 -4.12
C PRO A 67 -14.47 -9.22 -3.18
N ALA A 68 -13.81 -9.44 -2.06
CA ALA A 68 -14.18 -10.41 -1.02
C ALA A 68 -15.22 -9.89 -0.01
N ASN A 69 -15.92 -8.80 -0.31
CA ASN A 69 -16.93 -8.17 0.54
C ASN A 69 -16.37 -7.65 1.89
N PHE A 70 -15.20 -7.05 1.84
CA PHE A 70 -14.55 -6.48 3.02
C PHE A 70 -14.26 -4.99 2.79
N GLU A 71 -14.62 -4.14 3.78
CA GLU A 71 -14.25 -2.72 3.77
C GLU A 71 -12.87 -2.52 4.39
N ILE A 72 -11.98 -1.89 3.64
CA ILE A 72 -10.63 -1.55 4.09
C ILE A 72 -10.69 -0.24 4.85
N ILE A 73 -10.29 -0.28 6.11
CA ILE A 73 -10.22 0.91 6.98
C ILE A 73 -8.82 1.53 7.02
N GLY A 74 -7.81 0.84 6.47
CA GLY A 74 -6.42 1.29 6.43
C GLY A 74 -6.12 2.17 5.23
N ALA A 75 -5.39 3.25 5.46
CA ALA A 75 -4.90 4.13 4.40
C ALA A 75 -3.68 3.52 3.69
N GLY A 76 -3.82 3.23 2.42
CA GLY A 76 -2.80 2.65 1.55
C GLY A 76 -2.87 3.24 0.14
N HIS A 77 -2.63 2.42 -0.89
CA HIS A 77 -2.75 2.83 -2.29
C HIS A 77 -4.18 3.31 -2.63
N ASN A 78 -5.19 2.75 -1.97
CA ASN A 78 -6.60 3.11 -2.07
C ASN A 78 -6.86 4.60 -1.76
N LEU A 79 -6.38 5.08 -0.61
CA LEU A 79 -6.52 6.48 -0.23
C LEU A 79 -5.63 7.39 -1.09
N LEU A 80 -4.37 7.00 -1.30
CA LEU A 80 -3.42 7.78 -2.08
C LEU A 80 -3.93 8.01 -3.51
N GLY A 81 -4.38 6.94 -4.18
CA GLY A 81 -4.93 7.02 -5.52
C GLY A 81 -6.19 7.89 -5.60
N ALA A 82 -7.11 7.75 -4.64
CA ALA A 82 -8.33 8.54 -4.56
C ALA A 82 -8.03 10.04 -4.40
N VAL A 83 -7.09 10.40 -3.53
CA VAL A 83 -6.67 11.80 -3.33
C VAL A 83 -5.91 12.33 -4.55
N CYS A 84 -5.01 11.56 -5.16
CA CYS A 84 -4.35 11.94 -6.40
C CYS A 84 -5.36 12.21 -7.53
N LEU A 85 -6.38 11.35 -7.68
CA LEU A 85 -7.46 11.58 -8.64
C LEU A 85 -8.15 12.92 -8.40
N ALA A 86 -8.56 13.19 -7.17
CA ALA A 86 -9.26 14.42 -6.82
C ALA A 86 -8.42 15.66 -7.15
N LEU A 87 -7.13 15.63 -6.85
CA LEU A 87 -6.19 16.72 -7.18
C LEU A 87 -6.00 16.87 -8.71
N LEU A 88 -5.84 15.78 -9.45
CA LEU A 88 -5.75 15.79 -10.92
C LEU A 88 -7.03 16.32 -11.57
N LYS A 89 -8.19 16.04 -10.98
CA LYS A 89 -9.50 16.54 -11.41
C LYS A 89 -9.81 17.94 -10.91
N LYS A 90 -8.92 18.52 -10.07
CA LYS A 90 -9.09 19.84 -9.43
C LYS A 90 -10.37 19.94 -8.59
N TRP A 91 -10.77 18.87 -7.94
CA TRP A 91 -11.84 18.89 -6.97
C TRP A 91 -11.38 19.64 -5.72
N ASP A 92 -12.25 20.46 -5.15
CA ASP A 92 -11.95 21.24 -3.93
C ASP A 92 -12.15 20.35 -2.68
N ILE A 93 -11.23 19.38 -2.50
CA ILE A 93 -11.32 18.38 -1.43
C ILE A 93 -10.91 18.89 -0.05
N PHE A 94 -10.28 20.06 0.02
CA PHE A 94 -9.85 20.70 1.28
C PHE A 94 -10.66 21.94 1.63
N LYS A 95 -11.82 22.13 1.03
CA LYS A 95 -12.71 23.22 1.30
C LYS A 95 -13.02 23.33 2.80
N GLY A 96 -12.81 24.52 3.37
CA GLY A 96 -13.09 24.79 4.78
C GLY A 96 -12.06 24.28 5.79
N GLN A 97 -10.94 23.73 5.34
CA GLN A 97 -9.89 23.19 6.22
C GLN A 97 -8.77 24.22 6.50
N ASN A 98 -9.00 25.40 6.87
CA ASN A 98 -8.12 26.44 7.42
C ASN A 98 -6.58 26.21 7.33
N GLY A 99 -6.09 25.68 6.19
CA GLY A 99 -4.67 25.37 5.94
C GLY A 99 -4.20 23.97 6.37
N GLU A 100 -5.04 23.18 7.01
CA GLU A 100 -4.78 21.75 7.21
C GLU A 100 -5.17 20.96 5.96
N THR A 101 -4.50 19.83 5.70
CA THR A 101 -4.81 18.91 4.62
C THR A 101 -5.11 17.52 5.18
N TRP A 102 -6.37 17.14 5.17
CA TRP A 102 -6.81 15.83 5.63
C TRP A 102 -8.06 15.38 4.86
N VAL A 103 -8.30 14.09 4.86
CA VAL A 103 -9.54 13.49 4.34
C VAL A 103 -10.13 12.53 5.36
N LEU A 104 -11.40 12.17 5.20
CA LEU A 104 -12.03 11.15 6.04
C LEU A 104 -11.85 9.77 5.40
N MET A 105 -11.44 8.80 6.21
CA MET A 105 -11.48 7.39 5.86
C MET A 105 -11.91 6.59 7.09
N ALA A 106 -12.86 5.67 6.94
CA ALA A 106 -13.55 5.07 8.06
C ALA A 106 -14.12 6.19 8.98
N ASP A 107 -13.86 6.13 10.28
CA ASP A 107 -14.35 7.12 11.25
C ASP A 107 -13.27 8.16 11.63
N GLY A 108 -12.18 8.26 10.83
CA GLY A 108 -11.01 9.04 11.20
C GLY A 108 -10.55 10.05 10.14
N LYS A 109 -9.96 11.14 10.64
CA LYS A 109 -9.22 12.10 9.82
C LYS A 109 -7.84 11.53 9.52
N ILE A 110 -7.50 11.44 8.24
CA ILE A 110 -6.18 11.04 7.78
C ILE A 110 -5.42 12.29 7.33
N PRO A 111 -4.42 12.75 8.08
CA PRO A 111 -3.56 13.85 7.68
C PRO A 111 -2.77 13.51 6.42
N LEU A 112 -2.67 14.47 5.52
CA LEU A 112 -1.97 14.33 4.25
C LEU A 112 -0.86 15.36 4.11
N SER A 113 0.18 14.98 3.39
CA SER A 113 1.18 15.90 2.84
C SER A 113 1.04 15.90 1.32
N ILE A 114 0.96 17.08 0.72
CA ILE A 114 0.77 17.21 -0.73
C ILE A 114 1.90 18.05 -1.31
N ILE A 115 2.60 17.47 -2.27
CA ILE A 115 3.70 18.12 -2.99
C ILE A 115 3.45 17.95 -4.49
N GLY A 116 3.60 19.04 -5.25
CA GLY A 116 3.64 18.98 -6.72
C GLY A 116 5.03 18.59 -7.20
N LYS A 117 5.14 17.56 -8.02
CA LYS A 117 6.41 17.14 -8.64
C LYS A 117 6.17 16.70 -10.08
N ASN A 118 6.92 17.27 -11.04
CA ASN A 118 6.81 16.93 -12.45
C ASN A 118 5.37 17.03 -13.02
N GLY A 119 4.57 17.97 -12.50
CA GLY A 119 3.17 18.15 -12.94
C GLY A 119 2.17 17.15 -12.37
N LEU A 120 2.60 16.23 -11.52
CA LEU A 120 1.76 15.28 -10.81
C LEU A 120 1.68 15.62 -9.30
N PRO A 121 0.55 15.35 -8.64
CA PRO A 121 0.48 15.40 -7.20
C PRO A 121 1.23 14.20 -6.60
N TYR A 122 2.09 14.48 -5.62
CA TYR A 122 2.61 13.50 -4.69
C TYR A 122 1.85 13.63 -3.39
N VAL A 123 1.20 12.56 -2.99
CA VAL A 123 0.41 12.49 -1.77
C VAL A 123 1.17 11.66 -0.75
N GLY A 124 1.37 12.22 0.42
CA GLY A 124 1.96 11.55 1.57
C GLY A 124 0.92 11.29 2.65
N MET A 125 0.98 10.10 3.24
CA MET A 125 0.17 9.68 4.39
C MET A 125 1.11 9.30 5.52
N LYS A 126 0.72 9.64 6.75
CA LYS A 126 1.52 9.35 7.94
C LYS A 126 1.02 8.08 8.61
N GLN A 127 1.96 7.19 8.87
CA GLN A 127 1.76 5.99 9.68
C GLN A 127 2.38 6.20 11.08
N ARG A 128 1.96 5.38 12.05
CA ARG A 128 2.55 5.37 13.40
C ARG A 128 4.02 4.98 13.35
N PRO A 129 4.79 5.27 14.41
CA PRO A 129 6.12 4.71 14.58
C PRO A 129 6.10 3.19 14.51
N ALA A 130 7.11 2.59 13.89
CA ALA A 130 7.21 1.14 13.77
C ALA A 130 7.58 0.48 15.10
N GLU A 131 6.95 -0.64 15.40
CA GLU A 131 7.20 -1.48 16.56
C GLU A 131 7.49 -2.91 16.12
N ILE A 132 8.57 -3.52 16.64
CA ILE A 132 8.83 -4.95 16.47
C ILE A 132 8.03 -5.69 17.52
N ILE A 133 7.07 -6.51 17.10
CA ILE A 133 6.12 -7.19 17.99
C ILE A 133 6.33 -8.71 18.06
N GLY A 134 7.25 -9.26 17.28
CA GLY A 134 7.57 -10.69 17.30
C GLY A 134 8.60 -11.09 16.26
N THR A 135 9.03 -12.32 16.34
CA THR A 135 9.96 -12.97 15.40
C THR A 135 9.35 -14.27 14.88
N VAL A 136 9.75 -14.67 13.67
CA VAL A 136 9.31 -15.93 13.07
C VAL A 136 10.55 -16.76 12.66
N PRO A 137 10.61 -18.07 12.97
CA PRO A 137 11.73 -18.91 12.57
C PRO A 137 11.91 -18.97 11.06
N ALA A 138 13.16 -18.80 10.60
CA ALA A 138 13.49 -18.71 9.18
C ALA A 138 13.03 -19.94 8.37
N GLN A 139 13.12 -21.15 8.94
CA GLN A 139 12.71 -22.38 8.24
C GLN A 139 11.22 -22.35 7.83
N ILE A 140 10.35 -21.87 8.71
CA ILE A 140 8.89 -21.80 8.44
C ILE A 140 8.61 -20.89 7.22
N ILE A 141 9.33 -19.77 7.14
CA ILE A 141 9.14 -18.80 6.05
C ILE A 141 9.84 -19.29 4.79
N ALA A 142 11.01 -19.90 4.89
CA ALA A 142 11.71 -20.52 3.76
C ALA A 142 10.80 -21.53 3.04
N ASP A 143 10.15 -22.43 3.79
CA ASP A 143 9.20 -23.42 3.26
C ASP A 143 7.96 -22.74 2.64
N ALA A 144 7.47 -21.64 3.24
CA ALA A 144 6.28 -20.91 2.76
C ALA A 144 6.52 -20.08 1.50
N VAL A 145 7.78 -19.70 1.22
CA VAL A 145 8.13 -18.89 0.03
C VAL A 145 9.07 -19.61 -0.94
N GLY A 146 9.28 -20.94 -0.76
CA GLY A 146 10.05 -21.76 -1.68
C GLY A 146 11.54 -21.41 -1.73
N LEU A 147 12.11 -20.93 -0.62
CA LEU A 147 13.51 -20.58 -0.46
C LEU A 147 14.21 -21.49 0.57
N THR A 148 15.52 -21.34 0.69
CA THR A 148 16.30 -21.94 1.78
C THR A 148 16.53 -20.92 2.90
N THR A 149 16.91 -21.38 4.08
CA THR A 149 17.29 -20.47 5.18
C THR A 149 18.54 -19.65 4.84
N ASP A 150 19.43 -20.16 3.98
CA ASP A 150 20.59 -19.41 3.47
C ASP A 150 20.16 -18.25 2.55
N ASP A 151 19.09 -18.42 1.75
CA ASP A 151 18.50 -17.35 0.95
C ASP A 151 17.88 -16.24 1.80
N LEU A 152 17.51 -16.53 3.06
CA LEU A 152 16.91 -15.58 4.01
C LEU A 152 17.96 -14.94 4.95
N SER A 153 19.24 -15.05 4.63
CA SER A 153 20.32 -14.53 5.45
C SER A 153 20.93 -13.26 4.85
N LEU A 154 20.33 -12.10 5.15
CA LEU A 154 20.84 -10.79 4.76
C LEU A 154 21.37 -10.06 6.01
N ASN A 155 22.66 -9.73 6.02
CA ASN A 155 23.34 -8.96 7.07
C ASN A 155 23.15 -9.49 8.52
N GLY A 156 22.73 -10.74 8.70
CA GLY A 156 22.38 -11.29 10.01
C GLY A 156 21.08 -10.72 10.62
N TRP A 157 20.26 -10.05 9.82
CA TRP A 157 18.98 -9.52 10.27
C TRP A 157 17.96 -10.63 10.48
N GLU A 158 17.15 -10.47 11.53
CA GLU A 158 16.10 -11.43 11.89
C GLU A 158 14.83 -11.23 11.06
N ILE A 159 14.03 -12.27 10.95
CA ILE A 159 12.69 -12.18 10.38
C ILE A 159 11.73 -11.70 11.47
N ASN A 160 11.30 -10.46 11.36
CA ASN A 160 10.52 -9.79 12.40
C ASN A 160 9.11 -9.41 11.94
N ILE A 161 8.15 -9.53 12.84
CA ILE A 161 6.83 -8.93 12.68
C ILE A 161 6.94 -7.48 13.11
N VAL A 162 6.72 -6.56 12.17
CA VAL A 162 6.82 -5.12 12.40
C VAL A 162 5.47 -4.46 12.14
N LYS A 163 5.01 -3.67 13.09
CA LYS A 163 3.71 -3.04 13.10
C LYS A 163 3.84 -1.52 13.06
N THR A 164 3.03 -0.90 12.21
CA THR A 164 2.60 0.50 12.30
C THR A 164 1.11 0.51 12.64
N GLU A 165 0.23 0.45 11.67
CA GLU A 165 -1.21 0.17 11.85
C GLU A 165 -1.47 -1.32 11.84
N VAL A 166 -0.82 -2.03 10.94
CA VAL A 166 -0.95 -3.47 10.69
C VAL A 166 0.42 -4.14 10.88
N GLY A 167 0.43 -5.34 11.41
CA GLY A 167 1.64 -6.14 11.59
C GLY A 167 1.97 -6.97 10.35
N HIS A 168 3.06 -6.61 9.67
CA HIS A 168 3.58 -7.38 8.55
C HIS A 168 4.92 -8.03 8.87
N LEU A 169 5.18 -9.16 8.23
CA LEU A 169 6.43 -9.90 8.40
C LEU A 169 7.51 -9.33 7.48
N MET A 170 8.57 -8.77 8.05
CA MET A 170 9.75 -8.31 7.32
C MET A 170 10.73 -9.46 7.15
N VAL A 171 10.95 -9.87 5.91
CA VAL A 171 11.78 -11.04 5.57
C VAL A 171 13.00 -10.58 4.78
N PRO A 172 14.18 -10.47 5.41
CA PRO A 172 15.41 -10.14 4.72
C PRO A 172 15.83 -11.28 3.79
N VAL A 173 16.08 -10.95 2.52
CA VAL A 173 16.49 -11.90 1.48
C VAL A 173 17.89 -11.53 0.99
N LYS A 174 18.76 -12.51 0.87
CA LYS A 174 20.19 -12.40 0.64
C LYS A 174 20.55 -11.49 -0.54
N ASN A 175 19.86 -11.64 -1.68
CA ASN A 175 20.13 -10.92 -2.91
C ASN A 175 18.93 -10.95 -3.86
N LEU A 176 19.04 -10.25 -4.98
CA LEU A 176 18.00 -10.19 -6.02
C LEU A 176 17.71 -11.56 -6.65
N GLU A 177 18.71 -12.41 -6.80
CA GLU A 177 18.51 -13.74 -7.36
C GLU A 177 17.62 -14.60 -6.45
N SER A 178 17.87 -14.57 -5.15
CA SER A 178 17.02 -15.24 -4.15
C SER A 178 15.62 -14.62 -4.08
N LEU A 179 15.52 -13.29 -4.13
CA LEU A 179 14.23 -12.61 -4.17
C LEU A 179 13.39 -13.02 -5.39
N LYS A 180 14.04 -13.17 -6.56
CA LYS A 180 13.40 -13.62 -7.80
C LYS A 180 12.94 -15.07 -7.73
N LYS A 181 13.69 -15.93 -7.05
CA LYS A 181 13.36 -17.36 -6.90
C LYS A 181 12.16 -17.62 -6.01
N ALA A 182 11.76 -16.68 -5.16
CA ALA A 182 10.67 -16.88 -4.21
C ALA A 182 9.37 -17.28 -4.92
N ILE A 183 8.77 -18.36 -4.46
CA ILE A 183 7.50 -18.92 -4.97
C ILE A 183 6.55 -19.11 -3.79
N LEU A 184 5.41 -18.45 -3.82
CA LEU A 184 4.41 -18.50 -2.76
C LEU A 184 3.79 -19.90 -2.63
N ASN A 185 3.90 -20.50 -1.45
CA ASN A 185 3.04 -21.58 -1.00
C ASN A 185 1.91 -21.00 -0.13
N LYS A 186 0.74 -20.83 -0.73
CA LYS A 186 -0.42 -20.18 -0.09
C LYS A 186 -0.84 -20.84 1.23
N SER A 187 -0.83 -22.18 1.28
CA SER A 187 -1.26 -22.92 2.48
C SER A 187 -0.29 -22.70 3.65
N LEU A 188 1.00 -22.90 3.40
CA LEU A 188 2.02 -22.74 4.43
C LEU A 188 2.10 -21.28 4.93
N LEU A 189 1.97 -20.29 4.03
CA LEU A 189 2.00 -18.89 4.47
C LEU A 189 0.77 -18.51 5.27
N LYS A 190 -0.43 -19.01 4.93
CA LYS A 190 -1.65 -18.83 5.73
C LYS A 190 -1.52 -19.44 7.12
N GLU A 191 -0.98 -20.66 7.22
CA GLU A 191 -0.74 -21.34 8.49
C GLU A 191 0.26 -20.56 9.37
N ALA A 192 1.35 -20.07 8.76
CA ALA A 192 2.34 -19.24 9.46
C ALA A 192 1.71 -17.91 9.93
N SER A 193 0.95 -17.23 9.06
CA SER A 193 0.24 -16.00 9.40
C SER A 193 -0.70 -16.18 10.58
N ALA A 194 -1.54 -17.22 10.57
CA ALA A 194 -2.46 -17.52 11.65
C ALA A 194 -1.74 -17.90 12.97
N LYS A 195 -0.62 -18.62 12.88
CA LYS A 195 0.15 -19.07 14.04
C LYS A 195 0.90 -17.93 14.73
N PHE A 196 1.50 -17.02 13.96
CA PHE A 196 2.40 -15.99 14.48
C PHE A 196 1.75 -14.60 14.55
N GLY A 197 0.58 -14.40 13.95
CA GLY A 197 -0.18 -13.16 14.07
C GLY A 197 0.33 -12.02 13.17
N PHE A 198 0.79 -12.32 11.98
CA PHE A 198 1.10 -11.29 10.95
C PHE A 198 0.09 -11.37 9.79
N GLU A 199 -0.14 -10.25 9.09
CA GLU A 199 -1.10 -10.23 7.98
C GLU A 199 -0.45 -10.58 6.64
N GLY A 200 0.65 -9.93 6.27
CA GLY A 200 1.34 -10.16 5.01
C GLY A 200 2.82 -10.38 5.19
N CYS A 201 3.43 -11.00 4.19
CA CYS A 201 4.85 -11.34 4.15
C CYS A 201 5.55 -10.42 3.16
N TYR A 202 6.45 -9.57 3.63
CA TYR A 202 7.21 -8.60 2.85
C TYR A 202 8.67 -9.05 2.74
N LEU A 203 9.00 -9.71 1.62
CA LEU A 203 10.35 -10.07 1.29
C LEU A 203 11.08 -8.84 0.76
N PHE A 204 12.29 -8.59 1.24
CA PHE A 204 13.09 -7.48 0.78
C PHE A 204 14.58 -7.82 0.70
N THR A 205 15.26 -7.19 -0.26
CA THR A 205 16.74 -7.16 -0.30
C THR A 205 17.19 -5.72 -0.45
N THR A 206 18.35 -5.40 0.14
CA THR A 206 19.04 -4.12 -0.05
C THR A 206 20.01 -4.15 -1.24
N GLU A 207 20.20 -5.31 -1.87
CA GLU A 207 20.78 -5.41 -3.20
C GLU A 207 19.74 -4.96 -4.23
N HIS A 208 20.11 -4.13 -5.16
CA HIS A 208 19.22 -3.59 -6.19
C HIS A 208 19.96 -3.36 -7.50
N THR A 209 19.21 -3.47 -8.60
CA THR A 209 19.74 -3.22 -9.95
C THR A 209 19.97 -1.75 -10.28
N LYS A 210 19.32 -0.85 -9.52
CA LYS A 210 19.36 0.61 -9.70
C LYS A 210 19.74 1.26 -8.39
N THR A 211 20.78 2.10 -8.38
CA THR A 211 21.38 2.72 -7.19
C THR A 211 20.46 3.66 -6.39
N ASP A 212 19.27 3.96 -6.93
CA ASP A 212 18.35 4.96 -6.35
C ASP A 212 17.34 4.38 -5.37
N TYR A 213 17.35 3.07 -5.13
CA TYR A 213 16.39 2.41 -4.24
C TYR A 213 17.05 1.94 -2.95
N LEU A 214 16.32 2.07 -1.86
CA LEU A 214 16.69 1.54 -0.54
C LEU A 214 16.63 0.01 -0.53
N ALA A 215 15.57 -0.51 -1.12
CA ALA A 215 15.29 -1.94 -1.18
C ALA A 215 14.46 -2.29 -2.43
N GLU A 216 14.59 -3.52 -2.88
CA GLU A 216 13.69 -4.16 -3.83
C GLU A 216 12.90 -5.24 -3.11
N THR A 217 11.56 -5.30 -3.36
CA THR A 217 10.64 -6.01 -2.48
C THR A 217 9.60 -6.82 -3.24
N ARG A 218 9.01 -7.83 -2.55
CA ARG A 218 7.82 -8.59 -2.97
C ARG A 218 6.89 -8.73 -1.78
N PHE A 219 5.59 -8.62 -2.00
CA PHE A 219 4.59 -8.76 -0.93
C PHE A 219 3.58 -9.85 -1.24
N PHE A 220 3.39 -10.76 -0.29
CA PHE A 220 2.43 -11.86 -0.37
C PHE A 220 1.43 -11.79 0.79
N ASN A 221 0.13 -11.84 0.49
CA ASN A 221 -0.92 -11.94 1.52
C ASN A 221 -2.09 -12.83 1.06
N PRO A 222 -1.88 -14.14 0.98
CA PRO A 222 -2.92 -15.07 0.55
C PRO A 222 -4.11 -15.14 1.52
N SER A 223 -3.97 -14.67 2.76
CA SER A 223 -5.06 -14.68 3.75
C SER A 223 -6.23 -13.78 3.35
N ILE A 224 -5.97 -12.72 2.61
CA ILE A 224 -7.00 -11.83 2.05
C ILE A 224 -7.16 -11.98 0.53
N GLY A 225 -6.63 -13.06 -0.05
CA GLY A 225 -6.77 -13.36 -1.48
C GLY A 225 -5.75 -12.70 -2.41
N ILE A 226 -4.72 -12.06 -1.87
CA ILE A 226 -3.65 -11.42 -2.66
C ILE A 226 -2.46 -12.36 -2.76
N ASP A 227 -2.21 -12.87 -3.96
CA ASP A 227 -1.06 -13.74 -4.22
C ASP A 227 0.25 -12.94 -4.19
N GLU A 228 0.34 -11.88 -4.97
CA GLU A 228 1.43 -10.90 -4.92
C GLU A 228 0.88 -9.50 -5.23
N ASP A 229 1.18 -8.53 -4.36
CA ASP A 229 0.73 -7.15 -4.51
C ASP A 229 1.81 -6.29 -5.17
N PRO A 230 1.47 -5.49 -6.19
CA PRO A 230 2.44 -4.63 -6.89
C PRO A 230 3.01 -3.48 -6.04
N ALA A 231 2.24 -2.98 -5.06
CA ALA A 231 2.70 -1.91 -4.17
C ALA A 231 1.90 -1.88 -2.86
N THR A 232 2.61 -2.04 -1.74
CA THR A 232 2.01 -2.16 -0.41
C THR A 232 2.53 -1.08 0.53
N GLY A 233 1.86 0.06 0.56
CA GLY A 233 2.22 1.18 1.43
C GLY A 233 2.21 0.82 2.91
N THR A 234 1.25 -0.04 3.35
CA THR A 234 1.14 -0.52 4.73
C THR A 234 2.29 -1.44 5.16
N ALA A 235 3.07 -2.01 4.22
CA ALA A 235 4.26 -2.80 4.51
C ALA A 235 5.56 -2.00 4.32
N ALA A 236 5.56 -1.01 3.42
CA ALA A 236 6.72 -0.16 3.17
C ALA A 236 7.12 0.68 4.39
N GLY A 237 6.14 1.18 5.16
CA GLY A 237 6.39 1.90 6.40
C GLY A 237 7.03 1.03 7.48
N PRO A 238 6.46 -0.12 7.84
CA PRO A 238 7.11 -1.09 8.71
C PRO A 238 8.53 -1.43 8.28
N LEU A 239 8.78 -1.66 6.97
CA LEU A 239 10.14 -1.91 6.48
C LEU A 239 11.09 -0.73 6.74
N ALA A 240 10.66 0.51 6.44
CA ALA A 240 11.47 1.69 6.71
C ALA A 240 11.80 1.83 8.20
N GLY A 241 10.81 1.66 9.07
CA GLY A 241 11.03 1.69 10.52
C GLY A 241 11.89 0.54 11.04
N TYR A 242 11.79 -0.64 10.45
CA TYR A 242 12.66 -1.76 10.75
C TYR A 242 14.13 -1.45 10.39
N LEU A 243 14.36 -0.97 9.16
CA LEU A 243 15.71 -0.61 8.71
C LEU A 243 16.32 0.57 9.50
N GLU A 244 15.50 1.49 9.97
CA GLU A 244 15.95 2.56 10.88
C GLU A 244 16.41 2.00 12.23
N LYS A 245 15.62 1.09 12.83
CA LYS A 245 16.00 0.43 14.09
C LYS A 245 17.27 -0.41 13.98
N LEU A 246 17.55 -0.96 12.80
CA LEU A 246 18.81 -1.65 12.51
C LEU A 246 20.00 -0.70 12.24
N GLY A 247 19.76 0.62 12.23
CA GLY A 247 20.78 1.62 11.91
C GLY A 247 21.19 1.65 10.43
N PHE A 248 20.40 1.03 9.56
CA PHE A 248 20.67 0.98 8.12
C PHE A 248 20.27 2.26 7.39
N ILE A 249 19.22 2.93 7.86
CA ILE A 249 18.78 4.23 7.34
C ILE A 249 18.70 5.28 8.44
N GLN A 250 18.70 6.55 8.04
CA GLN A 250 18.67 7.69 8.96
C GLN A 250 17.29 8.35 8.97
N LYS A 251 16.85 8.79 10.15
CA LYS A 251 15.66 9.63 10.29
C LYS A 251 15.81 10.94 9.49
N GLY A 252 14.69 11.42 8.98
CA GLY A 252 14.61 12.67 8.24
C GLY A 252 15.03 12.59 6.76
N ALA A 253 15.71 11.52 6.35
CA ALA A 253 16.07 11.31 4.96
C ALA A 253 14.92 10.65 4.17
N ASP A 254 14.83 10.97 2.89
CA ASP A 254 13.85 10.40 1.97
C ASP A 254 14.46 9.18 1.26
N TYR A 255 13.74 8.07 1.25
CA TYR A 255 14.13 6.82 0.60
C TYR A 255 13.06 6.34 -0.36
N ARG A 256 13.43 5.47 -1.28
CA ARG A 256 12.54 4.88 -2.29
C ARG A 256 12.63 3.37 -2.23
N ILE A 257 11.48 2.71 -2.17
CA ILE A 257 11.36 1.25 -2.23
C ILE A 257 10.77 0.89 -3.59
N LEU A 258 11.38 -0.08 -4.26
CA LEU A 258 10.89 -0.67 -5.50
C LEU A 258 10.13 -1.96 -5.16
N GLN A 259 8.89 -2.06 -5.66
CA GLN A 259 8.04 -3.25 -5.54
C GLN A 259 7.36 -3.52 -6.89
N GLY A 260 6.88 -4.74 -7.13
CA GLY A 260 6.06 -5.08 -8.28
C GLY A 260 6.83 -5.41 -9.58
N GLU A 261 8.15 -5.40 -9.58
CA GLU A 261 8.96 -5.79 -10.77
C GLU A 261 8.62 -7.23 -11.23
N PHE A 262 8.37 -8.13 -10.29
CA PHE A 262 8.14 -9.56 -10.59
C PHE A 262 6.72 -9.86 -11.08
N VAL A 263 5.82 -8.91 -10.98
CA VAL A 263 4.46 -8.98 -11.56
C VAL A 263 4.26 -8.00 -12.74
N ASN A 264 5.39 -7.47 -13.29
CA ASN A 264 5.41 -6.49 -14.39
C ASN A 264 4.67 -5.18 -14.11
N GLN A 265 4.50 -4.81 -12.85
CA GLN A 265 3.86 -3.59 -12.37
C GLN A 265 4.80 -2.82 -11.43
N PRO A 266 6.01 -2.42 -11.89
CA PRO A 266 6.97 -1.72 -11.04
C PRO A 266 6.35 -0.47 -10.42
N SER A 267 6.49 -0.37 -9.12
CA SER A 267 5.92 0.66 -8.25
C SER A 267 7.01 1.28 -7.40
N ILE A 268 6.93 2.59 -7.18
CA ILE A 268 7.91 3.34 -6.38
C ILE A 268 7.19 3.93 -5.18
N ILE A 269 7.50 3.39 -4.01
CA ILE A 269 6.98 3.87 -2.74
C ILE A 269 8.06 4.73 -2.08
N GLN A 270 7.77 6.02 -1.87
CA GLN A 270 8.66 6.90 -1.10
C GLN A 270 8.38 6.73 0.38
N VAL A 271 9.43 6.64 1.19
CA VAL A 271 9.33 6.48 2.64
C VAL A 271 10.26 7.46 3.34
N LYS A 272 9.82 7.98 4.50
CA LYS A 272 10.61 8.85 5.35
C LYS A 272 10.27 8.57 6.80
N VAL A 273 11.25 8.17 7.59
CA VAL A 273 11.09 8.00 9.05
C VAL A 273 11.26 9.37 9.73
N ALA A 274 10.24 9.81 10.44
CA ALA A 274 10.24 11.01 11.25
C ALA A 274 10.19 10.64 12.76
N ASP A 275 10.35 11.62 13.65
CA ASP A 275 10.33 11.36 15.10
C ASP A 275 8.95 10.90 15.59
N ASP A 276 7.90 11.32 14.93
CA ASP A 276 6.49 11.10 15.30
C ASP A 276 5.75 10.14 14.38
N GLY A 277 6.44 9.40 13.51
CA GLY A 277 5.85 8.42 12.60
C GLY A 277 6.64 8.23 11.31
N ILE A 278 6.00 7.56 10.37
CA ILE A 278 6.60 7.24 9.07
C ILE A 278 5.72 7.79 7.96
N TRP A 279 6.28 8.59 7.09
CA TRP A 279 5.59 9.08 5.91
C TRP A 279 5.76 8.10 4.75
N ILE A 280 4.64 7.73 4.16
CA ILE A 280 4.55 6.97 2.92
C ILE A 280 3.99 7.89 1.85
N SER A 281 4.67 8.02 0.73
CA SER A 281 4.21 8.91 -0.33
C SER A 281 4.42 8.34 -1.73
N GLY A 282 3.62 8.83 -2.65
CA GLY A 282 3.69 8.48 -4.06
C GLY A 282 2.76 9.33 -4.91
N SER A 283 2.75 9.03 -6.19
CA SER A 283 1.86 9.64 -7.17
C SER A 283 0.96 8.59 -7.81
N SER A 284 0.04 9.04 -8.65
CA SER A 284 -0.81 8.17 -9.46
C SER A 284 -1.09 8.79 -10.81
N VAL A 285 -1.36 7.93 -11.80
CA VAL A 285 -1.76 8.36 -13.15
C VAL A 285 -3.12 7.77 -13.52
N ILE A 286 -3.95 8.57 -14.19
CA ILE A 286 -5.25 8.10 -14.70
C ILE A 286 -5.01 7.29 -15.98
N VAL A 287 -5.51 6.06 -16.04
CA VAL A 287 -5.42 5.16 -17.19
C VAL A 287 -6.72 5.12 -17.97
N MET A 288 -7.85 5.01 -17.28
CA MET A 288 -9.17 4.90 -17.90
C MET A 288 -10.18 5.78 -17.19
N LYS A 289 -11.24 6.15 -17.93
CA LYS A 289 -12.45 6.80 -17.42
C LYS A 289 -13.65 6.16 -18.08
N GLY A 290 -14.74 5.98 -17.33
CA GLY A 290 -16.00 5.48 -17.85
C GLY A 290 -17.18 5.83 -16.96
N GLU A 291 -18.33 5.25 -17.30
CA GLU A 291 -19.60 5.38 -16.58
C GLU A 291 -20.06 4.00 -16.10
N LEU A 292 -20.49 3.93 -14.86
CA LEU A 292 -21.11 2.79 -14.24
C LEU A 292 -22.63 3.01 -14.18
N TYR A 293 -23.42 2.04 -14.60
CA TYR A 293 -24.87 2.11 -14.59
C TYR A 293 -25.45 1.28 -13.44
N LEU A 294 -26.29 1.92 -12.59
CA LEU A 294 -26.95 1.29 -11.42
C LEU A 294 -28.44 1.04 -11.70
#